data_1ccd8d40395cc16290e8b14759c00e5b
#
_entry.id   1ccd8d40395cc16290e8b14759c00e5b
#
_cell.length_a   1.000
_cell.length_b   1.000
_cell.length_c   1.000
_cell.angle_alpha   90.00
_cell.angle_beta   90.00
_cell.angle_gamma   90.00
#
_symmetry.space_group_name_H-M   'P 1'
#
loop_
_entity.id
_entity.type
_entity.pdbx_description
1 polymer ?
#
loop_
_entity_poly.entity_id
_entity_poly.type
_entity_poly.pdbx_seq_one_letter_code
_entity_poly.pdbx_strand_id
1 'polypeptide(L)'
;TVEKRFEVPAARKWTVNFLSHSHQDIGYTHRQMDVMKFQWRNLERAMDLAERTKDYPEGARYRWNTEATWAIAGYLEAYAGTDKAARLIQAVRDGVINIDAPLGSILTGICRQEELMHMFDDAHRLAREIGVEVNTAMMSDVPGQVWGLATAMSKNGVKYYSPGPNYVPFYGKIGNDRAAALHVEWGDRPFYWQSQSGTDKVLVWQAGRGYSWFHGWLAGRLSVCGVEPIWNYLQELETDEFPYNTCYLRYTVHGDNGPPDELMPDVIRAWNERYDSPQFRITTTKEFFTAFEEQYGEYLPTYGGDMTPTWEDGASSTARETAMNRESAARLTRTEILWSMLS
;
A
#
# COMPACT_ATOMS: atom_id res chain seq x y z
N THR A 1 -24.35 -40.24 -33.82
CA THR A 1 -23.36 -39.31 -33.24
C THR A 1 -23.72 -37.91 -33.72
N VAL A 2 -24.00 -37.01 -32.79
CA VAL A 2 -24.23 -35.60 -33.10
C VAL A 2 -22.93 -34.88 -32.74
N GLU A 3 -22.20 -34.37 -33.73
CA GLU A 3 -21.05 -33.49 -33.49
C GLU A 3 -21.56 -32.07 -33.27
N LYS A 4 -21.29 -31.50 -32.10
CA LYS A 4 -21.44 -30.06 -31.86
C LYS A 4 -20.05 -29.41 -31.90
N ARG A 5 -19.85 -28.44 -32.77
CA ARG A 5 -18.68 -27.57 -32.74
C ARG A 5 -18.96 -26.42 -31.78
N PHE A 6 -18.05 -26.19 -30.86
CA PHE A 6 -18.05 -25.03 -29.97
C PHE A 6 -16.82 -24.18 -30.33
N GLU A 7 -17.04 -22.92 -30.59
CA GLU A 7 -15.93 -21.94 -30.57
C GLU A 7 -15.64 -21.57 -29.12
N VAL A 8 -14.45 -21.91 -28.65
CA VAL A 8 -13.96 -21.47 -27.34
C VAL A 8 -13.16 -20.19 -27.59
N PRO A 9 -13.60 -19.03 -27.10
CA PRO A 9 -12.82 -17.79 -27.24
C PRO A 9 -11.48 -17.98 -26.55
N ALA A 10 -10.45 -17.25 -27.02
CA ALA A 10 -9.14 -17.25 -26.38
C ALA A 10 -9.28 -16.72 -24.95
N ALA A 11 -8.76 -17.48 -23.99
CA ALA A 11 -8.76 -17.05 -22.60
C ALA A 11 -7.92 -15.77 -22.44
N ARG A 12 -8.42 -14.85 -21.62
CA ARG A 12 -7.71 -13.63 -21.27
C ARG A 12 -6.39 -13.97 -20.57
N LYS A 13 -5.32 -13.30 -20.95
CA LYS A 13 -4.01 -13.46 -20.29
C LYS A 13 -3.87 -12.45 -19.16
N TRP A 14 -3.83 -12.93 -17.94
CA TRP A 14 -3.72 -12.12 -16.74
C TRP A 14 -2.31 -12.10 -16.18
N THR A 15 -1.90 -10.93 -15.68
CA THR A 15 -0.77 -10.78 -14.76
C THR A 15 -1.28 -10.26 -13.42
N VAL A 16 -1.03 -11.02 -12.35
CA VAL A 16 -1.41 -10.67 -10.98
C VAL A 16 -0.15 -10.31 -10.21
N ASN A 17 -0.10 -9.10 -9.69
CA ASN A 17 1.05 -8.55 -8.99
C ASN A 17 0.79 -8.56 -7.48
N PHE A 18 1.65 -9.23 -6.72
CA PHE A 18 1.56 -9.26 -5.28
C PHE A 18 2.46 -8.16 -4.69
N LEU A 19 1.85 -7.20 -4.03
CA LEU A 19 2.54 -6.19 -3.23
C LEU A 19 2.66 -6.70 -1.79
N SER A 20 3.72 -7.46 -1.51
CA SER A 20 3.98 -7.99 -0.17
C SER A 20 4.35 -6.85 0.78
N HIS A 21 3.66 -6.77 1.90
CA HIS A 21 3.91 -5.79 2.96
C HIS A 21 3.42 -6.30 4.31
N SER A 22 3.55 -5.50 5.35
CA SER A 22 2.96 -5.74 6.65
C SER A 22 2.20 -4.49 7.07
N HIS A 23 0.91 -4.61 7.35
CA HIS A 23 0.17 -3.47 7.91
C HIS A 23 0.74 -3.09 9.27
N GLN A 24 1.06 -1.80 9.45
CA GLN A 24 1.69 -1.25 10.63
C GLN A 24 0.65 -0.66 11.58
N ASP A 25 0.07 -1.52 12.42
CA ASP A 25 -0.80 -1.12 13.52
C ASP A 25 0.04 -0.58 14.69
N ILE A 26 0.32 0.70 14.67
CA ILE A 26 1.24 1.34 15.63
C ILE A 26 0.53 1.57 16.97
N GLY A 27 0.66 0.59 17.89
CA GLY A 27 0.12 0.69 19.24
C GLY A 27 -1.32 0.21 19.42
N TYR A 28 -1.96 -0.30 18.36
CA TYR A 28 -3.33 -0.85 18.45
C TYR A 28 -3.34 -2.32 18.84
N THR A 29 -2.75 -3.20 18.02
CA THR A 29 -2.68 -4.65 18.28
C THR A 29 -1.67 -4.99 19.39
N HIS A 30 -0.60 -4.21 19.50
CA HIS A 30 0.48 -4.38 20.48
C HIS A 30 1.02 -3.00 20.89
N ARG A 31 1.84 -2.95 21.95
CA ARG A 31 2.54 -1.68 22.32
C ARG A 31 3.45 -1.21 21.18
N GLN A 32 3.55 0.08 20.96
CA GLN A 32 4.33 0.67 19.85
C GLN A 32 5.75 0.09 19.75
N MET A 33 6.45 -0.05 20.89
CA MET A 33 7.82 -0.60 20.89
C MET A 33 7.88 -2.08 20.52
N ASP A 34 6.81 -2.85 20.74
CA ASP A 34 6.75 -4.25 20.33
C ASP A 34 6.45 -4.33 18.82
N VAL A 35 5.55 -3.48 18.32
CA VAL A 35 5.30 -3.34 16.87
C VAL A 35 6.56 -2.95 16.13
N MET A 36 7.34 -1.98 16.63
CA MET A 36 8.61 -1.58 16.04
C MET A 36 9.55 -2.78 15.87
N LYS A 37 9.70 -3.60 16.91
CA LYS A 37 10.53 -4.83 16.85
C LYS A 37 9.99 -5.86 15.86
N PHE A 38 8.67 -6.00 15.74
CA PHE A 38 8.08 -6.91 14.76
C PHE A 38 8.39 -6.45 13.34
N GLN A 39 8.22 -5.17 13.06
CA GLN A 39 8.52 -4.60 11.74
C GLN A 39 10.01 -4.67 11.40
N TRP A 40 10.91 -4.44 12.37
CA TRP A 40 12.35 -4.62 12.15
C TRP A 40 12.71 -6.06 11.81
N ARG A 41 12.11 -7.03 12.51
CA ARG A 41 12.28 -8.46 12.18
C ARG A 41 11.72 -8.79 10.79
N ASN A 42 10.61 -8.14 10.40
CA ASN A 42 10.03 -8.34 9.08
C ASN A 42 10.95 -7.81 7.97
N LEU A 43 11.60 -6.66 8.17
CA LEU A 43 12.62 -6.14 7.25
C LEU A 43 13.80 -7.12 7.11
N GLU A 44 14.31 -7.66 8.22
CA GLU A 44 15.41 -8.65 8.19
C GLU A 44 14.98 -9.91 7.43
N ARG A 45 13.79 -10.46 7.72
CA ARG A 45 13.25 -11.62 7.01
C ARG A 45 12.99 -11.38 5.53
N ALA A 46 12.53 -10.21 5.17
CA ALA A 46 12.32 -9.84 3.77
C ALA A 46 13.64 -9.82 2.99
N MET A 47 14.72 -9.27 3.60
CA MET A 47 16.05 -9.30 3.02
C MET A 47 16.61 -10.72 2.90
N ASP A 48 16.37 -11.60 3.90
CA ASP A 48 16.77 -13.00 3.85
C ASP A 48 16.06 -13.77 2.74
N LEU A 49 14.77 -13.52 2.57
CA LEU A 49 13.95 -14.08 1.50
C LEU A 49 14.41 -13.61 0.12
N ALA A 50 14.73 -12.34 -0.03
CA ALA A 50 15.22 -11.80 -1.28
C ALA A 50 16.57 -12.45 -1.67
N GLU A 51 17.48 -12.61 -0.72
CA GLU A 51 18.76 -13.32 -0.96
C GLU A 51 18.53 -14.78 -1.34
N ARG A 52 17.64 -15.49 -0.64
CA ARG A 52 17.28 -16.88 -0.97
C ARG A 52 16.71 -17.04 -2.38
N THR A 53 15.98 -16.05 -2.86
CA THR A 53 15.25 -16.13 -4.12
C THR A 53 15.88 -15.35 -5.27
N LYS A 54 17.09 -14.81 -5.10
CA LYS A 54 17.76 -13.96 -6.09
C LYS A 54 17.95 -14.63 -7.46
N ASP A 55 18.14 -15.95 -7.46
CA ASP A 55 18.32 -16.75 -8.67
C ASP A 55 17.01 -17.34 -9.24
N TYR A 56 15.85 -17.01 -8.64
CA TYR A 56 14.56 -17.41 -9.17
C TYR A 56 14.20 -16.61 -10.43
N PRO A 57 13.27 -17.11 -11.27
CA PRO A 57 12.68 -16.29 -12.32
C PRO A 57 12.18 -14.95 -11.76
N GLU A 58 12.28 -13.89 -12.54
CA GLU A 58 12.04 -12.51 -12.09
C GLU A 58 10.74 -12.33 -11.30
N GLY A 59 9.62 -12.89 -11.80
CA GLY A 59 8.31 -12.78 -11.12
C GLY A 59 8.24 -13.49 -9.77
N ALA A 60 9.15 -14.42 -9.47
CA ALA A 60 9.21 -15.16 -8.20
C ALA A 60 10.32 -14.67 -7.26
N ARG A 61 11.11 -13.66 -7.64
CA ARG A 61 12.07 -13.02 -6.74
C ARG A 61 11.34 -12.22 -5.68
N TYR A 62 11.73 -12.37 -4.43
CA TYR A 62 11.03 -11.69 -3.34
C TYR A 62 11.28 -10.18 -3.34
N ARG A 63 10.21 -9.43 -3.13
CA ARG A 63 10.18 -7.96 -2.99
C ARG A 63 9.32 -7.61 -1.79
N TRP A 64 9.61 -6.46 -1.17
CA TRP A 64 8.90 -6.00 0.01
C TRP A 64 8.60 -4.50 -0.08
N ASN A 65 7.41 -4.12 0.39
CA ASN A 65 6.97 -2.73 0.51
C ASN A 65 6.88 -2.37 1.98
N THR A 66 7.37 -1.20 2.37
CA THR A 66 7.41 -0.82 3.78
C THR A 66 6.07 -0.35 4.32
N GLU A 67 5.11 -0.01 3.45
CA GLU A 67 3.84 0.64 3.76
C GLU A 67 4.02 2.05 4.35
N ALA A 68 4.96 2.22 5.27
CA ALA A 68 5.22 3.47 5.97
C ALA A 68 6.70 3.64 6.30
N THR A 69 7.12 4.86 6.55
CA THR A 69 8.52 5.18 6.90
C THR A 69 8.85 4.97 8.37
N TRP A 70 7.86 4.95 9.27
CA TRP A 70 8.08 4.87 10.71
C TRP A 70 9.02 3.74 11.14
N ALA A 71 8.79 2.53 10.69
CA ALA A 71 9.59 1.38 11.10
C ALA A 71 10.98 1.36 10.47
N ILE A 72 11.09 1.68 9.17
CA ILE A 72 12.38 1.68 8.46
C ILE A 72 13.28 2.82 8.92
N ALA A 73 12.73 4.01 9.19
CA ALA A 73 13.46 5.13 9.76
C ALA A 73 14.03 4.78 11.12
N GLY A 74 13.20 4.22 12.01
CA GLY A 74 13.65 3.77 13.33
C GLY A 74 14.71 2.65 13.28
N TYR A 75 14.63 1.74 12.28
CA TYR A 75 15.65 0.70 12.08
C TYR A 75 16.99 1.31 11.71
N LEU A 76 17.02 2.22 10.75
CA LEU A 76 18.26 2.86 10.30
C LEU A 76 18.89 3.72 11.38
N GLU A 77 18.08 4.37 12.22
CA GLU A 77 18.56 5.12 13.37
C GLU A 77 19.17 4.19 14.43
N ALA A 78 18.46 3.13 14.82
CA ALA A 78 18.88 2.20 15.85
C ALA A 78 20.16 1.41 15.48
N TYR A 79 20.34 1.13 14.20
CA TYR A 79 21.48 0.37 13.69
C TYR A 79 22.48 1.21 12.88
N ALA A 80 22.46 2.54 13.08
CA ALA A 80 23.36 3.45 12.36
C ALA A 80 24.84 3.01 12.47
N GLY A 81 25.54 3.01 11.35
CA GLY A 81 26.97 2.62 11.28
C GLY A 81 27.24 1.12 11.41
N THR A 82 26.23 0.27 11.42
CA THR A 82 26.40 -1.20 11.48
C THR A 82 26.15 -1.86 10.13
N ASP A 83 26.59 -3.12 9.97
CA ASP A 83 26.32 -3.94 8.79
C ASP A 83 24.82 -4.15 8.54
N LYS A 84 24.00 -4.13 9.59
CA LYS A 84 22.55 -4.23 9.47
C LYS A 84 21.96 -3.04 8.70
N ALA A 85 22.34 -1.82 9.06
CA ALA A 85 21.92 -0.63 8.33
C ALA A 85 22.44 -0.61 6.90
N ALA A 86 23.73 -0.98 6.69
CA ALA A 86 24.31 -1.06 5.36
C ALA A 86 23.58 -2.07 4.46
N ARG A 87 23.23 -3.23 4.99
CA ARG A 87 22.46 -4.26 4.29
C ARG A 87 21.08 -3.75 3.86
N LEU A 88 20.35 -3.06 4.76
CA LEU A 88 19.04 -2.51 4.45
C LEU A 88 19.14 -1.41 3.38
N ILE A 89 20.11 -0.50 3.51
CA ILE A 89 20.38 0.54 2.51
C ILE A 89 20.64 -0.07 1.14
N GLN A 90 21.44 -1.14 1.07
CA GLN A 90 21.71 -1.83 -0.19
C GLN A 90 20.45 -2.49 -0.75
N ALA A 91 19.64 -3.16 0.07
CA ALA A 91 18.38 -3.77 -0.36
C ALA A 91 17.37 -2.75 -0.92
N VAL A 92 17.36 -1.52 -0.38
CA VAL A 92 16.56 -0.42 -0.93
C VAL A 92 17.12 0.05 -2.27
N ARG A 93 18.45 0.22 -2.39
CA ARG A 93 19.11 0.62 -3.65
C ARG A 93 18.90 -0.38 -4.77
N ASP A 94 18.89 -1.66 -4.43
CA ASP A 94 18.68 -2.78 -5.37
C ASP A 94 17.20 -2.98 -5.73
N GLY A 95 16.28 -2.17 -5.18
CA GLY A 95 14.84 -2.29 -5.41
C GLY A 95 14.19 -3.53 -4.78
N VAL A 96 14.90 -4.21 -3.88
CA VAL A 96 14.35 -5.35 -3.11
C VAL A 96 13.32 -4.88 -2.10
N ILE A 97 13.61 -3.75 -1.44
CA ILE A 97 12.71 -3.09 -0.49
C ILE A 97 12.34 -1.72 -1.06
N ASN A 98 11.05 -1.52 -1.26
CA ASN A 98 10.48 -0.23 -1.63
C ASN A 98 10.09 0.55 -0.38
N ILE A 99 10.45 1.82 -0.33
CA ILE A 99 9.98 2.75 0.71
C ILE A 99 8.71 3.43 0.22
N ASP A 100 7.62 3.22 0.96
CA ASP A 100 6.40 3.99 0.78
C ASP A 100 6.43 5.21 1.70
N ALA A 101 6.10 6.38 1.15
CA ALA A 101 6.48 7.68 1.69
C ALA A 101 5.77 8.12 2.99
N PRO A 102 4.50 7.74 3.27
CA PRO A 102 3.82 8.20 4.47
C PRO A 102 4.53 7.76 5.76
N LEU A 103 4.45 8.59 6.81
CA LEU A 103 4.94 8.22 8.14
C LEU A 103 4.20 6.99 8.70
N GLY A 104 2.91 6.89 8.44
CA GLY A 104 2.01 5.81 8.87
C GLY A 104 0.63 5.98 8.25
N SER A 105 -0.27 5.03 8.53
CA SER A 105 -1.69 5.16 8.19
C SER A 105 -2.38 6.07 9.21
N ILE A 106 -2.88 7.23 8.76
CA ILE A 106 -3.47 8.27 9.62
C ILE A 106 -4.85 8.70 9.15
N LEU A 107 -5.66 9.21 10.09
CA LEU A 107 -6.96 9.83 9.81
C LEU A 107 -6.75 11.24 9.24
N THR A 108 -6.72 11.35 7.93
CA THR A 108 -6.35 12.60 7.25
C THR A 108 -7.37 13.74 7.46
N GLY A 109 -8.63 13.42 7.76
CA GLY A 109 -9.69 14.41 7.98
C GLY A 109 -9.57 15.21 9.27
N ILE A 110 -8.77 14.74 10.23
CA ILE A 110 -8.47 15.49 11.45
C ILE A 110 -7.13 16.22 11.39
N CYS A 111 -6.36 16.03 10.32
CA CYS A 111 -5.09 16.70 10.11
C CYS A 111 -5.27 18.10 9.53
N ARG A 112 -4.33 18.99 9.87
CA ARG A 112 -4.14 20.25 9.15
C ARG A 112 -3.35 20.02 7.87
N GLN A 113 -3.40 20.96 6.94
CA GLN A 113 -2.62 20.89 5.71
C GLN A 113 -1.11 20.75 5.99
N GLU A 114 -0.60 21.47 6.97
CA GLU A 114 0.80 21.40 7.38
C GLU A 114 1.18 20.00 7.89
N GLU A 115 0.33 19.37 8.70
CA GLU A 115 0.54 18.01 9.20
C GLU A 115 0.53 16.99 8.04
N LEU A 116 -0.34 17.18 7.04
CA LEU A 116 -0.34 16.37 5.82
C LEU A 116 0.94 16.55 5.01
N MET A 117 1.51 17.76 4.97
CA MET A 117 2.80 18.00 4.30
C MET A 117 3.95 17.31 5.01
N HIS A 118 4.02 17.43 6.33
CA HIS A 118 5.10 16.89 7.15
C HIS A 118 5.07 15.36 7.33
N MET A 119 3.97 14.70 7.00
CA MET A 119 3.93 13.23 7.07
C MET A 119 4.91 12.54 6.10
N PHE A 120 5.55 13.30 5.21
CA PHE A 120 6.53 12.83 4.22
C PHE A 120 7.98 13.20 4.55
N ASP A 121 8.26 13.84 5.68
CA ASP A 121 9.59 14.34 6.03
C ASP A 121 10.63 13.21 6.12
N ASP A 122 10.27 12.09 6.75
CA ASP A 122 11.14 10.91 6.80
C ASP A 122 11.43 10.34 5.41
N ALA A 123 10.46 10.33 4.50
CA ALA A 123 10.67 9.89 3.13
C ALA A 123 11.73 10.75 2.42
N HIS A 124 11.66 12.07 2.59
CA HIS A 124 12.67 12.99 2.03
C HIS A 124 14.05 12.79 2.64
N ARG A 125 14.12 12.58 3.95
CA ARG A 125 15.37 12.29 4.64
C ARG A 125 15.99 11.00 4.13
N LEU A 126 15.22 9.91 4.13
CA LEU A 126 15.66 8.60 3.64
C LEU A 126 16.07 8.62 2.16
N ALA A 127 15.28 9.30 1.31
CA ALA A 127 15.61 9.46 -0.12
C ALA A 127 17.00 10.09 -0.31
N ARG A 128 17.32 11.15 0.43
CA ARG A 128 18.64 11.82 0.38
C ARG A 128 19.76 10.95 0.94
N GLU A 129 19.55 10.34 2.10
CA GLU A 129 20.57 9.54 2.79
C GLU A 129 20.93 8.26 2.03
N ILE A 130 19.92 7.62 1.45
CA ILE A 130 20.09 6.37 0.71
C ILE A 130 20.49 6.63 -0.76
N GLY A 131 20.07 7.77 -1.33
CA GLY A 131 20.30 8.11 -2.73
C GLY A 131 19.32 7.43 -3.68
N VAL A 132 18.03 7.36 -3.31
CA VAL A 132 16.93 6.76 -4.09
C VAL A 132 15.77 7.73 -4.24
N GLU A 133 14.91 7.50 -5.23
CA GLU A 133 13.63 8.20 -5.34
C GLU A 133 12.57 7.46 -4.54
N VAL A 134 11.88 8.17 -3.63
CA VAL A 134 10.70 7.68 -2.88
C VAL A 134 9.48 8.41 -3.42
N ASN A 135 8.71 7.75 -4.28
CA ASN A 135 7.61 8.36 -5.03
C ASN A 135 6.30 7.58 -4.96
N THR A 136 6.22 6.61 -4.04
CA THR A 136 5.03 5.81 -3.79
C THR A 136 4.48 6.08 -2.40
N ALA A 137 3.18 5.93 -2.25
CA ALA A 137 2.48 5.94 -0.98
C ALA A 137 1.60 4.69 -0.86
N MET A 138 1.57 4.13 0.34
CA MET A 138 0.71 3.03 0.70
C MET A 138 0.05 3.39 2.04
N MET A 139 -1.26 3.27 2.13
CA MET A 139 -1.99 3.42 3.39
C MET A 139 -2.94 2.25 3.55
N SER A 140 -2.97 1.67 4.74
CA SER A 140 -3.75 0.48 5.06
C SER A 140 -4.80 0.79 6.11
N ASP A 141 -5.87 0.02 6.09
CA ASP A 141 -6.93 -0.01 7.07
C ASP A 141 -7.84 1.24 7.08
N VAL A 142 -7.28 2.43 7.10
CA VAL A 142 -8.02 3.70 7.17
C VAL A 142 -8.85 3.92 5.91
N PRO A 143 -10.19 4.04 6.02
CA PRO A 143 -11.07 4.24 4.88
C PRO A 143 -11.19 5.72 4.53
N GLY A 144 -10.92 6.02 3.26
CA GLY A 144 -11.07 7.35 2.70
C GLY A 144 -9.98 8.34 3.08
N GLN A 145 -9.92 9.44 2.32
CA GLN A 145 -8.87 10.43 2.46
C GLN A 145 -9.41 11.82 2.11
N VAL A 146 -8.91 12.85 2.76
CA VAL A 146 -9.26 14.24 2.40
C VAL A 146 -8.57 14.70 1.14
N TRP A 147 -9.22 15.55 0.36
CA TRP A 147 -8.70 16.06 -0.91
C TRP A 147 -7.34 16.78 -0.78
N GLY A 148 -7.07 17.42 0.36
CA GLY A 148 -5.79 18.04 0.65
C GLY A 148 -4.59 17.10 0.59
N LEU A 149 -4.80 15.80 0.80
CA LEU A 149 -3.75 14.79 0.70
C LEU A 149 -3.19 14.66 -0.72
N ALA A 150 -4.01 14.81 -1.77
CA ALA A 150 -3.55 14.78 -3.16
C ALA A 150 -2.49 15.88 -3.40
N THR A 151 -2.73 17.08 -2.87
CA THR A 151 -1.76 18.18 -2.92
C THR A 151 -0.50 17.85 -2.14
N ALA A 152 -0.65 17.36 -0.90
CA ALA A 152 0.49 17.02 -0.04
C ALA A 152 1.37 15.94 -0.68
N MET A 153 0.80 14.87 -1.21
CA MET A 153 1.53 13.82 -1.93
C MET A 153 2.28 14.37 -3.13
N SER A 154 1.61 15.06 -4.02
CA SER A 154 2.23 15.58 -5.24
C SER A 154 3.36 16.57 -4.95
N LYS A 155 3.17 17.50 -3.99
CA LYS A 155 4.21 18.47 -3.60
C LYS A 155 5.42 17.82 -2.91
N ASN A 156 5.23 16.65 -2.33
CA ASN A 156 6.29 15.84 -1.74
C ASN A 156 6.86 14.78 -2.72
N GLY A 157 6.55 14.87 -4.02
CA GLY A 157 7.12 14.00 -5.06
C GLY A 157 6.49 12.60 -5.15
N VAL A 158 5.42 12.34 -4.39
CA VAL A 158 4.67 11.10 -4.50
C VAL A 158 3.82 11.12 -5.77
N LYS A 159 4.03 10.14 -6.64
CA LYS A 159 3.34 9.98 -7.93
C LYS A 159 2.26 8.91 -7.87
N TYR A 160 2.42 7.91 -7.02
CA TYR A 160 1.62 6.69 -6.98
C TYR A 160 1.07 6.44 -5.59
N TYR A 161 -0.21 6.14 -5.51
CA TYR A 161 -0.87 5.90 -4.24
C TYR A 161 -1.73 4.63 -4.26
N SER A 162 -1.44 3.71 -3.34
CA SER A 162 -2.19 2.47 -3.11
C SER A 162 -2.93 2.53 -1.77
N PRO A 163 -4.12 3.10 -1.70
CA PRO A 163 -4.99 2.94 -0.54
C PRO A 163 -5.52 1.50 -0.48
N GLY A 164 -5.59 0.97 0.72
CA GLY A 164 -6.18 -0.33 1.01
C GLY A 164 -7.03 -0.22 2.27
N PRO A 165 -8.26 0.30 2.19
CA PRO A 165 -9.12 0.44 3.35
C PRO A 165 -9.48 -0.91 3.95
N ASN A 166 -9.92 -0.92 5.20
CA ASN A 166 -10.40 -2.12 5.89
C ASN A 166 -11.48 -2.81 5.04
N TYR A 167 -11.25 -4.08 4.76
CA TYR A 167 -12.17 -4.91 4.04
C TYR A 167 -12.10 -6.34 4.57
N VAL A 168 -13.22 -6.81 5.10
CA VAL A 168 -13.36 -8.19 5.57
C VAL A 168 -14.34 -8.93 4.66
N PRO A 169 -13.86 -9.80 3.76
CA PRO A 169 -14.72 -10.45 2.76
C PRO A 169 -15.88 -11.25 3.35
N PHE A 170 -15.74 -11.73 4.58
CA PHE A 170 -16.75 -12.56 5.24
C PHE A 170 -18.02 -11.82 5.65
N TYR A 171 -17.96 -10.51 5.79
CA TYR A 171 -19.15 -9.73 6.13
C TYR A 171 -19.98 -9.37 4.90
N GLY A 172 -19.56 -9.80 3.69
CA GLY A 172 -20.26 -9.57 2.43
C GLY A 172 -20.41 -8.07 2.12
N LYS A 173 -21.30 -7.77 1.21
CA LYS A 173 -21.83 -6.39 1.02
C LYS A 173 -22.78 -6.07 2.18
N ILE A 174 -22.34 -6.16 3.42
CA ILE A 174 -23.16 -5.82 4.58
C ILE A 174 -23.33 -4.31 4.59
N GLY A 175 -24.34 -4.01 4.11
CA GLY A 175 -25.13 -2.92 3.71
C GLY A 175 -25.03 -1.63 4.45
N ASN A 176 -24.18 -1.17 5.18
CA ASN A 176 -24.08 0.22 5.70
C ASN A 176 -22.68 0.59 6.21
N ASP A 177 -21.69 -0.27 6.03
CA ASP A 177 -20.33 0.14 6.31
C ASP A 177 -19.86 1.06 5.18
N ARG A 178 -19.53 2.30 5.52
CA ARG A 178 -19.00 3.29 4.58
C ARG A 178 -17.70 2.84 3.93
N ALA A 179 -16.90 2.00 4.60
CA ALA A 179 -15.70 1.38 4.02
C ALA A 179 -16.06 0.40 2.89
N ALA A 180 -17.12 -0.40 3.06
CA ALA A 180 -17.62 -1.28 2.01
C ALA A 180 -18.11 -0.48 0.79
N ALA A 181 -18.75 0.67 1.01
CA ALA A 181 -19.16 1.56 -0.08
C ALA A 181 -17.94 2.06 -0.91
N LEU A 182 -16.83 2.40 -0.26
CA LEU A 182 -15.60 2.78 -0.95
C LEU A 182 -15.04 1.65 -1.84
N HIS A 183 -15.14 0.39 -1.41
CA HIS A 183 -14.73 -0.74 -2.23
C HIS A 183 -15.63 -0.94 -3.45
N VAL A 184 -16.93 -0.78 -3.28
CA VAL A 184 -17.91 -0.90 -4.38
C VAL A 184 -17.70 0.19 -5.42
N GLU A 185 -17.46 1.43 -4.98
CA GLU A 185 -17.36 2.58 -5.88
C GLU A 185 -15.97 2.73 -6.51
N TRP A 186 -14.91 2.45 -5.77
CA TRP A 186 -13.53 2.79 -6.14
C TRP A 186 -12.57 1.62 -6.20
N GLY A 187 -12.95 0.45 -5.71
CA GLY A 187 -12.10 -0.75 -5.79
C GLY A 187 -11.77 -1.10 -7.24
N ASP A 188 -10.48 -1.30 -7.53
CA ASP A 188 -9.97 -1.65 -8.86
C ASP A 188 -10.33 -0.68 -9.99
N ARG A 189 -10.53 0.57 -9.66
CA ARG A 189 -10.77 1.64 -10.62
C ARG A 189 -9.63 2.67 -10.54
N PRO A 190 -8.51 2.47 -11.23
CA PRO A 190 -7.39 3.41 -11.21
C PRO A 190 -7.77 4.74 -11.87
N PHE A 191 -7.30 5.84 -11.28
CA PHE A 191 -7.54 7.20 -11.77
C PHE A 191 -6.47 8.16 -11.29
N TYR A 192 -6.35 9.31 -11.95
CA TYR A 192 -5.54 10.40 -11.44
C TYR A 192 -6.36 11.24 -10.46
N TRP A 193 -5.90 11.32 -9.22
CA TRP A 193 -6.46 12.18 -8.20
C TRP A 193 -5.83 13.56 -8.29
N GLN A 194 -6.61 14.51 -8.80
CA GLN A 194 -6.16 15.87 -9.04
C GLN A 194 -6.30 16.73 -7.80
N SER A 195 -5.29 17.55 -7.53
CA SER A 195 -5.31 18.54 -6.44
C SER A 195 -6.40 19.61 -6.65
N GLN A 196 -6.71 20.37 -5.59
CA GLN A 196 -7.66 21.47 -5.65
C GLN A 196 -7.26 22.57 -6.63
N SER A 197 -5.95 22.78 -6.83
CA SER A 197 -5.43 23.76 -7.81
C SER A 197 -5.59 23.31 -9.27
N GLY A 198 -5.81 22.02 -9.50
CA GLY A 198 -5.83 21.43 -10.82
C GLY A 198 -4.45 21.26 -11.47
N THR A 199 -3.37 21.64 -10.79
CA THR A 199 -2.01 21.60 -11.35
C THR A 199 -1.26 20.30 -11.04
N ASP A 200 -1.64 19.62 -9.99
CA ASP A 200 -0.96 18.45 -9.48
C ASP A 200 -1.88 17.24 -9.50
N LYS A 201 -1.33 16.06 -9.74
CA LYS A 201 -2.09 14.81 -9.71
C LYS A 201 -1.25 13.64 -9.22
N VAL A 202 -1.91 12.65 -8.65
CA VAL A 202 -1.34 11.39 -8.17
C VAL A 202 -2.13 10.25 -8.80
N LEU A 203 -1.47 9.24 -9.35
CA LEU A 203 -2.14 8.03 -9.81
C LEU A 203 -2.56 7.20 -8.59
N VAL A 204 -3.86 7.01 -8.44
CA VAL A 204 -4.48 6.25 -7.35
C VAL A 204 -5.08 4.98 -7.90
N TRP A 205 -4.83 3.88 -7.20
CA TRP A 205 -5.57 2.65 -7.39
C TRP A 205 -5.88 2.04 -6.03
N GLN A 206 -7.14 2.09 -5.64
CA GLN A 206 -7.59 1.44 -4.43
C GLN A 206 -7.66 -0.07 -4.63
N ALA A 207 -6.97 -0.82 -3.78
CA ALA A 207 -6.97 -2.27 -3.83
C ALA A 207 -8.40 -2.84 -3.68
N GLY A 208 -8.85 -3.67 -4.61
CA GLY A 208 -10.21 -4.18 -4.67
C GLY A 208 -10.60 -5.13 -3.54
N ARG A 209 -9.60 -5.64 -2.80
CA ARG A 209 -9.79 -6.47 -1.60
C ARG A 209 -9.12 -5.87 -0.36
N GLY A 210 -9.00 -4.53 -0.32
CA GLY A 210 -8.43 -3.81 0.80
C GLY A 210 -6.92 -4.00 0.95
N TYR A 211 -6.43 -3.76 2.16
CA TYR A 211 -4.99 -3.77 2.44
C TYR A 211 -4.39 -5.17 2.63
N SER A 212 -5.23 -6.20 2.72
CA SER A 212 -4.75 -7.57 2.91
C SER A 212 -5.69 -8.57 2.25
N TRP A 213 -5.24 -9.13 1.14
CA TRP A 213 -6.03 -10.08 0.34
C TRP A 213 -6.60 -11.25 1.15
N PHE A 214 -5.79 -11.82 2.04
CA PHE A 214 -6.20 -12.95 2.87
C PHE A 214 -6.52 -12.57 4.32
N HIS A 215 -6.82 -11.32 4.58
CA HIS A 215 -7.17 -10.86 5.92
C HIS A 215 -8.37 -11.64 6.48
N GLY A 216 -8.24 -12.12 7.70
CA GLY A 216 -9.29 -12.92 8.36
C GLY A 216 -9.38 -14.38 7.93
N TRP A 217 -8.60 -14.85 6.98
CA TRP A 217 -8.52 -16.27 6.65
C TRP A 217 -7.55 -16.99 7.58
N LEU A 218 -7.94 -18.21 8.02
CA LEU A 218 -7.24 -18.97 9.06
C LEU A 218 -5.73 -19.16 8.88
N ALA A 219 -5.23 -19.15 7.68
CA ALA A 219 -3.80 -19.28 7.40
C ALA A 219 -3.20 -18.07 6.69
N GLY A 220 -4.01 -17.21 6.07
CA GLY A 220 -3.59 -15.98 5.42
C GLY A 220 -2.41 -16.12 4.45
N ARG A 221 -2.22 -17.29 3.84
CA ARG A 221 -1.08 -17.59 2.98
C ARG A 221 -1.51 -18.18 1.66
N LEU A 222 -0.85 -17.76 0.59
CA LEU A 222 -1.08 -18.29 -0.76
C LEU A 222 -0.88 -19.82 -0.81
N SER A 223 0.10 -20.35 -0.10
CA SER A 223 0.40 -21.79 -0.02
C SER A 223 -0.71 -22.63 0.62
N VAL A 224 -1.59 -22.03 1.42
CA VAL A 224 -2.69 -22.70 2.12
C VAL A 224 -4.03 -22.38 1.50
N CYS A 225 -4.29 -21.11 1.20
CA CYS A 225 -5.55 -20.68 0.59
C CYS A 225 -5.65 -21.08 -0.88
N GLY A 226 -4.51 -21.36 -1.52
CA GLY A 226 -4.46 -21.71 -2.93
C GLY A 226 -4.80 -20.54 -3.85
N VAL A 227 -4.98 -20.85 -5.11
CA VAL A 227 -5.21 -19.85 -6.18
C VAL A 227 -6.69 -19.65 -6.47
N GLU A 228 -7.58 -20.50 -5.98
CA GLU A 228 -9.01 -20.42 -6.25
C GLU A 228 -9.65 -19.08 -5.90
N PRO A 229 -9.37 -18.45 -4.74
CA PRO A 229 -9.89 -17.14 -4.44
C PRO A 229 -9.44 -16.06 -5.43
N ILE A 230 -8.21 -16.15 -5.93
CA ILE A 230 -7.68 -15.23 -6.94
C ILE A 230 -8.38 -15.46 -8.27
N TRP A 231 -8.60 -16.73 -8.64
CA TRP A 231 -9.33 -17.09 -9.85
C TRP A 231 -10.75 -16.53 -9.85
N ASN A 232 -11.47 -16.69 -8.75
CA ASN A 232 -12.82 -16.13 -8.58
C ASN A 232 -12.82 -14.60 -8.70
N TYR A 233 -11.82 -13.94 -8.13
CA TYR A 233 -11.67 -12.50 -8.26
C TYR A 233 -11.41 -12.05 -9.69
N LEU A 234 -10.56 -12.74 -10.44
CA LEU A 234 -10.33 -12.43 -11.85
C LEU A 234 -11.61 -12.60 -12.69
N GLN A 235 -12.43 -13.60 -12.37
CA GLN A 235 -13.74 -13.78 -13.02
C GLN A 235 -14.72 -12.65 -12.67
N GLU A 236 -14.70 -12.13 -11.43
CA GLU A 236 -15.47 -10.95 -11.05
C GLU A 236 -15.03 -9.74 -11.88
N LEU A 237 -13.71 -9.48 -11.97
CA LEU A 237 -13.17 -8.40 -12.80
C LEU A 237 -13.57 -8.52 -14.27
N GLU A 238 -13.57 -9.72 -14.84
CA GLU A 238 -14.03 -9.95 -16.21
C GLU A 238 -15.54 -9.70 -16.37
N THR A 239 -16.34 -10.07 -15.38
CA THR A 239 -17.78 -9.83 -15.37
C THR A 239 -18.09 -8.33 -15.28
N ASP A 240 -17.26 -7.58 -14.57
CA ASP A 240 -17.38 -6.12 -14.41
C ASP A 240 -16.70 -5.35 -15.58
N GLU A 241 -16.37 -6.05 -16.66
CA GLU A 241 -15.73 -5.48 -17.86
C GLU A 241 -14.42 -4.72 -17.56
N PHE A 242 -13.65 -5.19 -16.58
CA PHE A 242 -12.37 -4.59 -16.21
C PHE A 242 -11.42 -4.52 -17.42
N PRO A 243 -10.92 -3.32 -17.78
CA PRO A 243 -10.31 -3.13 -19.10
C PRO A 243 -8.82 -3.54 -19.17
N TYR A 244 -8.18 -3.83 -18.03
CA TYR A 244 -6.73 -4.08 -17.97
C TYR A 244 -6.42 -5.56 -17.84
N ASN A 245 -5.32 -6.02 -18.43
CA ASN A 245 -4.84 -7.42 -18.33
C ASN A 245 -3.93 -7.65 -17.11
N THR A 246 -3.84 -6.68 -16.23
CA THR A 246 -3.02 -6.73 -15.02
C THR A 246 -3.80 -6.17 -13.85
N CYS A 247 -3.62 -6.76 -12.68
CA CYS A 247 -4.12 -6.24 -11.42
C CYS A 247 -3.06 -6.43 -10.33
N TYR A 248 -3.28 -5.81 -9.16
CA TYR A 248 -2.43 -6.05 -8.01
C TYR A 248 -3.25 -6.46 -6.80
N LEU A 249 -2.60 -7.18 -5.92
CA LEU A 249 -3.14 -7.63 -4.64
C LEU A 249 -2.21 -7.14 -3.52
N ARG A 250 -2.75 -6.41 -2.55
CA ARG A 250 -2.07 -6.12 -1.31
C ARG A 250 -1.98 -7.42 -0.52
N TYR A 251 -0.78 -7.80 -0.11
CA TYR A 251 -0.55 -9.13 0.45
C TYR A 251 0.15 -9.07 1.80
N THR A 252 -0.56 -9.45 2.84
CA THR A 252 -0.07 -9.62 4.21
C THR A 252 -0.33 -11.04 4.70
N VAL A 253 0.42 -11.50 5.68
CA VAL A 253 0.27 -12.83 6.28
C VAL A 253 -0.14 -12.67 7.73
N HIS A 254 -1.11 -13.46 8.18
CA HIS A 254 -1.62 -13.46 9.56
C HIS A 254 -2.28 -12.16 10.05
N GLY A 255 -2.63 -11.24 9.14
CA GLY A 255 -3.23 -9.96 9.50
C GLY A 255 -2.18 -8.89 9.84
N ASP A 256 -2.54 -8.03 10.79
CA ASP A 256 -1.76 -6.83 11.11
C ASP A 256 -0.42 -7.17 11.77
N ASN A 257 0.61 -6.41 11.42
CA ASN A 257 1.99 -6.62 11.85
C ASN A 257 2.57 -8.02 11.53
N GLY A 258 1.95 -8.72 10.58
CA GLY A 258 2.33 -10.07 10.17
C GLY A 258 3.70 -10.14 9.47
N PRO A 259 4.33 -11.33 9.43
CA PRO A 259 5.63 -11.52 8.80
C PRO A 259 5.54 -11.64 7.29
N PRO A 260 6.68 -11.58 6.56
CA PRO A 260 6.77 -12.03 5.18
C PRO A 260 6.32 -13.49 5.00
N ASP A 261 5.71 -13.81 3.86
CA ASP A 261 5.38 -15.19 3.48
C ASP A 261 6.59 -15.90 2.86
N GLU A 262 7.19 -16.79 3.64
CA GLU A 262 8.39 -17.51 3.24
C GLU A 262 8.17 -18.50 2.10
N LEU A 263 6.94 -18.97 1.90
CA LEU A 263 6.59 -19.98 0.88
C LEU A 263 6.07 -19.35 -0.43
N MET A 264 5.67 -18.10 -0.41
CA MET A 264 5.09 -17.42 -1.57
C MET A 264 5.97 -17.48 -2.83
N PRO A 265 7.29 -17.23 -2.76
CA PRO A 265 8.14 -17.32 -3.95
C PRO A 265 8.14 -18.70 -4.60
N ASP A 266 8.16 -19.76 -3.79
CA ASP A 266 8.15 -21.13 -4.29
C ASP A 266 6.82 -21.52 -4.95
N VAL A 267 5.71 -21.06 -4.35
CA VAL A 267 4.35 -21.25 -4.93
C VAL A 267 4.24 -20.53 -6.28
N ILE A 268 4.68 -19.27 -6.34
CA ILE A 268 4.62 -18.47 -7.57
C ILE A 268 5.51 -19.07 -8.66
N ARG A 269 6.74 -19.48 -8.32
CA ARG A 269 7.63 -20.14 -9.27
C ARG A 269 6.99 -21.39 -9.84
N ALA A 270 6.53 -22.31 -9.00
CA ALA A 270 5.91 -23.56 -9.42
C ALA A 270 4.63 -23.35 -10.24
N TRP A 271 3.86 -22.31 -9.91
CA TRP A 271 2.67 -21.95 -10.69
C TRP A 271 3.04 -21.46 -12.10
N ASN A 272 3.95 -20.49 -12.20
CA ASN A 272 4.35 -19.88 -13.46
C ASN A 272 5.08 -20.85 -14.41
N GLU A 273 5.76 -21.86 -13.87
CA GLU A 273 6.36 -22.94 -14.66
C GLU A 273 5.31 -23.85 -15.29
N ARG A 274 4.12 -23.93 -14.69
CA ARG A 274 3.07 -24.87 -15.11
C ARG A 274 1.97 -24.21 -15.95
N TYR A 275 1.68 -22.94 -15.71
CA TYR A 275 0.52 -22.25 -16.29
C TYR A 275 0.90 -20.96 -16.98
N ASP A 276 0.34 -20.72 -18.16
CA ASP A 276 0.53 -19.49 -18.94
C ASP A 276 -0.30 -18.31 -18.43
N SER A 277 -1.40 -18.57 -17.73
CA SER A 277 -2.30 -17.53 -17.20
C SER A 277 -3.12 -18.10 -16.03
N PRO A 278 -3.34 -17.28 -14.96
CA PRO A 278 -2.64 -16.02 -14.73
C PRO A 278 -1.15 -16.23 -14.46
N GLN A 279 -0.31 -15.27 -14.88
CA GLN A 279 1.07 -15.18 -14.41
C GLN A 279 1.09 -14.40 -13.11
N PHE A 280 1.85 -14.88 -12.13
CA PHE A 280 2.01 -14.24 -10.83
C PHE A 280 3.36 -13.55 -10.72
N ARG A 281 3.39 -12.37 -10.08
CA ARG A 281 4.61 -11.62 -9.84
C ARG A 281 4.64 -11.07 -8.43
N ILE A 282 5.77 -11.21 -7.73
CA ILE A 282 6.05 -10.44 -6.52
C ILE A 282 6.73 -9.16 -6.97
N THR A 283 6.16 -8.01 -6.62
CA THR A 283 6.65 -6.72 -7.10
C THR A 283 6.57 -5.65 -6.03
N THR A 284 7.21 -4.53 -6.26
CA THR A 284 7.07 -3.35 -5.43
C THR A 284 5.94 -2.45 -5.93
N THR A 285 5.45 -1.58 -5.03
CA THR A 285 4.49 -0.52 -5.39
C THR A 285 5.03 0.30 -6.55
N LYS A 286 6.32 0.68 -6.49
CA LYS A 286 6.96 1.48 -7.53
C LYS A 286 6.99 0.75 -8.89
N GLU A 287 7.48 -0.49 -8.91
CA GLU A 287 7.55 -1.28 -10.16
C GLU A 287 6.18 -1.46 -10.79
N PHE A 288 5.18 -1.84 -9.99
CA PHE A 288 3.82 -2.05 -10.50
C PHE A 288 3.22 -0.77 -11.09
N PHE A 289 3.18 0.30 -10.32
CA PHE A 289 2.53 1.53 -10.76
C PHE A 289 3.26 2.20 -11.94
N THR A 290 4.60 2.15 -11.98
CA THR A 290 5.37 2.66 -13.13
C THR A 290 5.00 1.92 -14.41
N ALA A 291 5.03 0.59 -14.39
CA ALA A 291 4.68 -0.22 -15.56
C ALA A 291 3.22 -0.04 -15.98
N PHE A 292 2.32 0.10 -14.99
CA PHE A 292 0.90 0.34 -15.26
C PHE A 292 0.67 1.71 -15.89
N GLU A 293 1.28 2.77 -15.37
CA GLU A 293 1.16 4.13 -15.92
C GLU A 293 1.74 4.23 -17.34
N GLU A 294 2.90 3.61 -17.60
CA GLU A 294 3.50 3.55 -18.92
C GLU A 294 2.58 2.92 -19.97
N GLN A 295 1.81 1.89 -19.57
CA GLN A 295 0.93 1.19 -20.48
C GLN A 295 -0.46 1.82 -20.63
N TYR A 296 -1.03 2.36 -19.54
CA TYR A 296 -2.44 2.74 -19.48
C TYR A 296 -2.68 4.20 -19.05
N GLY A 297 -1.65 4.93 -18.65
CA GLY A 297 -1.79 6.26 -18.05
C GLY A 297 -2.55 7.27 -18.90
N GLU A 298 -2.41 7.21 -20.23
CA GLU A 298 -3.11 8.11 -21.15
C GLU A 298 -4.64 7.91 -21.17
N TYR A 299 -5.11 6.73 -20.77
CA TYR A 299 -6.53 6.37 -20.80
C TYR A 299 -7.24 6.54 -19.46
N LEU A 300 -6.48 6.90 -18.40
CA LEU A 300 -7.04 6.98 -17.06
C LEU A 300 -7.85 8.27 -16.86
N PRO A 301 -9.02 8.16 -16.23
CA PRO A 301 -9.82 9.33 -15.88
C PRO A 301 -9.11 10.17 -14.80
N THR A 302 -9.49 11.43 -14.71
CA THR A 302 -9.01 12.35 -13.68
C THR A 302 -10.19 12.82 -12.83
N TYR A 303 -10.08 12.70 -11.51
CA TYR A 303 -11.09 13.13 -10.56
C TYR A 303 -10.48 14.01 -9.49
N GLY A 304 -11.29 14.91 -8.91
CA GLY A 304 -10.97 15.72 -7.73
C GLY A 304 -12.03 15.52 -6.66
N GLY A 305 -11.72 15.91 -5.44
CA GLY A 305 -12.63 15.80 -4.30
C GLY A 305 -12.11 14.86 -3.22
N ASP A 306 -12.87 14.80 -2.12
CA ASP A 306 -12.57 13.87 -1.02
C ASP A 306 -12.86 12.43 -1.42
N MET A 307 -12.03 11.51 -0.93
CA MET A 307 -12.26 10.07 -1.00
C MET A 307 -13.01 9.59 0.26
N THR A 308 -14.05 10.28 0.65
CA THR A 308 -14.99 9.94 1.73
C THR A 308 -14.31 9.45 3.02
N PRO A 309 -13.55 10.29 3.74
CA PRO A 309 -13.02 9.93 5.05
C PRO A 309 -14.19 9.66 6.03
N THR A 310 -14.08 8.60 6.81
CA THR A 310 -15.21 8.14 7.63
C THR A 310 -14.85 7.83 9.08
N TRP A 311 -13.63 7.37 9.34
CA TRP A 311 -13.21 6.98 10.69
C TRP A 311 -12.88 8.17 11.60
N GLU A 312 -12.86 9.38 11.05
CA GLU A 312 -12.71 10.62 11.81
C GLU A 312 -13.80 10.81 12.86
N ASP A 313 -14.97 10.19 12.67
CA ASP A 313 -16.04 10.17 13.68
C ASP A 313 -15.61 9.45 14.98
N GLY A 314 -14.65 8.53 14.92
CA GLY A 314 -14.02 7.92 16.10
C GLY A 314 -13.35 8.93 17.03
N ALA A 315 -12.92 10.08 16.53
CA ALA A 315 -12.34 11.15 17.34
C ALA A 315 -13.34 11.73 18.36
N SER A 316 -14.63 11.51 18.20
CA SER A 316 -15.64 11.90 19.18
C SER A 316 -15.50 11.17 20.53
N SER A 317 -14.94 9.96 20.54
CA SER A 317 -14.66 9.20 21.77
C SER A 317 -13.50 9.80 22.58
N THR A 318 -12.64 10.60 21.96
CA THR A 318 -11.51 11.34 22.54
C THR A 318 -11.63 12.83 22.27
N ALA A 319 -12.84 13.37 22.34
CA ALA A 319 -13.14 14.76 21.94
C ALA A 319 -12.28 15.80 22.68
N ARG A 320 -12.00 15.56 23.96
CA ARG A 320 -11.15 16.46 24.76
C ARG A 320 -9.71 16.46 24.26
N GLU A 321 -9.14 15.28 24.06
CA GLU A 321 -7.76 15.12 23.59
C GLU A 321 -7.60 15.64 22.17
N THR A 322 -8.58 15.38 21.32
CA THR A 322 -8.64 15.93 19.96
C THR A 322 -8.69 17.45 19.95
N ALA A 323 -9.51 18.06 20.83
CA ALA A 323 -9.56 19.51 20.98
C ALA A 323 -8.23 20.10 21.49
N MET A 324 -7.59 19.44 22.47
CA MET A 324 -6.28 19.84 22.98
C MET A 324 -5.19 19.75 21.90
N ASN A 325 -5.20 18.71 21.06
CA ASN A 325 -4.28 18.58 19.94
C ASN A 325 -4.45 19.73 18.94
N ARG A 326 -5.69 20.03 18.55
CA ARG A 326 -5.99 21.17 17.66
C ARG A 326 -5.57 22.51 18.23
N GLU A 327 -5.80 22.74 19.53
CA GLU A 327 -5.35 23.98 20.19
C GLU A 327 -3.82 24.05 20.24
N SER A 328 -3.14 22.95 20.53
CA SER A 328 -1.67 22.89 20.57
C SER A 328 -1.07 23.22 19.21
N ALA A 329 -1.61 22.67 18.14
CA ALA A 329 -1.20 22.98 16.78
C ALA A 329 -1.42 24.47 16.43
N ALA A 330 -2.53 25.08 16.89
CA ALA A 330 -2.76 26.52 16.72
C ALA A 330 -1.78 27.39 17.52
N ARG A 331 -1.41 26.95 18.73
CA ARG A 331 -0.41 27.62 19.56
C ARG A 331 0.98 27.55 18.93
N LEU A 332 1.34 26.42 18.35
CA LEU A 332 2.63 26.25 17.67
C LEU A 332 2.78 27.28 16.55
N THR A 333 1.82 27.37 15.65
CA THR A 333 1.82 28.36 14.55
C THR A 333 1.95 29.80 15.08
N ARG A 334 1.20 30.14 16.14
CA ARG A 334 1.33 31.48 16.77
C ARG A 334 2.72 31.72 17.34
N THR A 335 3.33 30.71 17.95
CA THR A 335 4.67 30.79 18.51
C THR A 335 5.71 31.03 17.42
N GLU A 336 5.61 30.31 16.30
CA GLU A 336 6.49 30.50 15.15
C GLU A 336 6.39 31.92 14.57
N ILE A 337 5.16 32.44 14.41
CA ILE A 337 4.94 33.83 13.98
C ILE A 337 5.60 34.82 14.95
N LEU A 338 5.36 34.67 16.27
CA LEU A 338 5.93 35.55 17.26
C LEU A 338 7.48 35.52 17.28
N TRP A 339 8.06 34.31 17.17
CA TRP A 339 9.53 34.18 17.07
C TRP A 339 10.08 34.84 15.81
N SER A 340 9.41 34.65 14.66
CA SER A 340 9.82 35.31 13.41
C SER A 340 9.72 36.84 13.45
N MET A 341 8.87 37.39 14.33
CA MET A 341 8.78 38.84 14.53
C MET A 341 9.88 39.39 15.47
N LEU A 342 10.52 38.50 16.24
CA LEU A 342 11.58 38.88 17.21
C LEU A 342 12.99 38.66 16.66
N SER A 343 13.11 37.89 15.57
CA SER A 343 14.36 37.63 14.86
C SER A 343 14.65 38.68 13.79
#